data_27c75617783d828a7010d8c7140a7194
#
_entry.id   27c75617783d828a7010d8c7140a7194
#
_cell.length_a   1.000
_cell.length_b   1.000
_cell.length_c   1.000
_cell.angle_alpha   90.00
_cell.angle_beta   90.00
_cell.angle_gamma   90.00
#
_symmetry.space_group_name_H-M   'P 1'
#
loop_
_entity.id
_entity.type
_entity.pdbx_description
1 polymer ?
#
loop_
_entity_poly.entity_id
_entity_poly.type
_entity_poly.pdbx_seq_one_letter_code
_entity_poly.pdbx_strand_id
1 'polypeptide(L)'
;MKKRILSGVLAATMVASLAACGSSKPAETTAAATTAAATEAATEAAAETTAAAEEKATEAAAADGEYTVNEAAAADPAVTLTMAEVNPLEGTICGQMDTKFKEAVEAISGGSITIDLQASGVLGAEQDVLDSMLGGGGDIDMSRISAFALTSYGASKSVLLSLPYVFESREHYWNFVNSDLGTEILNESEEAGVGIKGLFYGEEGFRHFFTVESKPVSSVADLKNMKIRVSNDPIMQKMVSSLGANPASVSMTELYSALQTNTVDGAGQPIANYASNRFDEVGPNLTLDGHTLGAIEVVISDDSWNNKLTDNQRDVITEASKIASEYCHKIAAETEDKVLEELKGRGCNVIEIADKSEWEAACAPITEEYATGELKDVLD
;
A
#
# COMPACT_ATOMS: atom_id res chain seq x y z
N MET A 1 -1.44 4.20 62.15
CA MET A 1 -1.42 5.60 62.67
C MET A 1 -1.53 6.49 61.44
N LYS A 2 -2.70 7.07 61.19
CA LYS A 2 -3.12 8.47 61.41
C LYS A 2 -2.11 9.44 60.76
N LYS A 3 -2.42 10.37 59.85
CA LYS A 3 -3.56 11.30 59.59
C LYS A 3 -3.29 11.96 58.22
N ARG A 4 -4.22 12.14 57.30
CA ARG A 4 -5.20 13.25 57.12
C ARG A 4 -4.59 14.56 56.58
N ILE A 5 -5.01 14.92 55.32
CA ILE A 5 -5.88 16.03 54.87
C ILE A 5 -5.15 17.39 54.76
N LEU A 6 -5.22 18.05 53.60
CA LEU A 6 -6.09 19.21 53.40
C LEU A 6 -6.04 19.75 51.94
N SER A 7 -7.23 20.06 51.49
CA SER A 7 -7.65 20.78 50.29
C SER A 7 -7.16 22.24 50.29
N GLY A 8 -7.10 22.84 49.08
CA GLY A 8 -6.99 24.29 48.92
C GLY A 8 -7.40 24.71 47.49
N VAL A 9 -8.68 24.99 47.34
CA VAL A 9 -9.29 25.73 46.23
C VAL A 9 -8.97 27.21 46.41
N LEU A 10 -8.57 27.91 45.36
CA LEU A 10 -8.89 29.35 45.28
C LEU A 10 -9.07 29.77 43.80
N ALA A 11 -10.20 30.43 43.60
CA ALA A 11 -10.73 30.95 42.38
C ALA A 11 -10.40 32.44 42.18
N ALA A 12 -10.47 32.86 40.92
CA ALA A 12 -10.90 34.17 40.39
C ALA A 12 -10.04 35.42 40.69
N THR A 13 -9.74 36.20 39.69
CA THR A 13 -10.50 37.41 39.39
C THR A 13 -10.00 38.11 38.09
N MET A 14 -11.00 38.61 37.34
CA MET A 14 -10.96 39.60 36.27
C MET A 14 -10.17 40.88 36.62
N VAL A 15 -9.64 41.56 35.59
CA VAL A 15 -9.89 43.00 35.41
C VAL A 15 -9.78 43.38 33.93
N ALA A 16 -10.81 44.02 33.42
CA ALA A 16 -10.90 44.70 32.17
C ALA A 16 -10.32 46.12 32.28
N SER A 17 -9.78 46.67 31.23
CA SER A 17 -9.69 48.11 31.06
C SER A 17 -9.91 48.53 29.60
N LEU A 18 -10.83 49.49 29.46
CA LEU A 18 -11.36 50.13 28.27
C LEU A 18 -10.47 51.28 27.76
N ALA A 19 -10.69 51.51 26.47
CA ALA A 19 -10.92 52.78 25.78
C ALA A 19 -9.72 53.51 25.14
N ALA A 20 -9.81 53.74 23.82
CA ALA A 20 -10.30 55.03 23.29
C ALA A 20 -10.35 55.04 21.75
N CYS A 21 -11.50 55.41 21.28
CA CYS A 21 -11.95 56.22 20.15
C CYS A 21 -11.05 56.53 18.95
N GLY A 22 -11.65 56.26 17.76
CA GLY A 22 -11.32 56.90 16.48
C GLY A 22 -12.31 56.49 15.40
N SER A 23 -13.29 57.31 15.12
CA SER A 23 -14.39 57.18 14.17
C SER A 23 -13.96 57.34 12.73
N SER A 24 -14.45 56.50 11.80
CA SER A 24 -14.90 56.92 10.47
C SER A 24 -15.84 55.87 9.85
N LYS A 25 -16.83 56.37 9.15
CA LYS A 25 -18.09 55.85 8.66
C LYS A 25 -17.94 54.82 7.53
N PRO A 26 -18.98 53.99 7.24
CA PRO A 26 -18.91 52.78 6.41
C PRO A 26 -19.05 53.06 4.92
N ALA A 27 -18.44 52.23 4.11
CA ALA A 27 -18.76 52.07 2.69
C ALA A 27 -19.42 50.71 2.51
N GLU A 28 -20.70 50.71 2.17
CA GLU A 28 -21.40 49.57 1.58
C GLU A 28 -20.76 49.24 0.25
N THR A 29 -20.44 47.95 0.04
CA THR A 29 -20.35 47.44 -1.34
C THR A 29 -20.50 45.93 -1.35
N THR A 30 -21.62 45.47 -1.86
CA THR A 30 -21.86 44.30 -2.73
C THR A 30 -20.91 43.11 -2.59
N ALA A 31 -21.34 42.10 -1.83
CA ALA A 31 -20.83 40.75 -1.88
C ALA A 31 -22.00 39.73 -1.81
N ALA A 32 -22.87 39.75 -2.80
CA ALA A 32 -24.00 38.82 -2.88
C ALA A 32 -24.25 38.25 -4.30
N ALA A 33 -23.31 38.42 -5.23
CA ALA A 33 -23.48 37.95 -6.62
C ALA A 33 -22.45 36.90 -7.09
N THR A 34 -21.46 36.54 -6.25
CA THR A 34 -20.38 35.63 -6.68
C THR A 34 -20.52 34.19 -6.13
N THR A 35 -21.40 33.98 -5.15
CA THR A 35 -21.59 32.66 -4.52
C THR A 35 -22.61 31.78 -5.26
N ALA A 36 -23.53 32.35 -6.03
CA ALA A 36 -24.52 31.58 -6.79
C ALA A 36 -23.96 30.97 -8.08
N ALA A 37 -23.02 31.65 -8.75
CA ALA A 37 -22.40 31.14 -9.99
C ALA A 37 -21.36 30.03 -9.76
N ALA A 38 -20.74 29.98 -8.56
CA ALA A 38 -19.78 28.90 -8.22
C ALA A 38 -20.49 27.61 -7.83
N THR A 39 -21.72 27.66 -7.33
CA THR A 39 -22.49 26.48 -6.93
C THR A 39 -23.14 25.79 -8.13
N GLU A 40 -23.55 26.51 -9.15
CA GLU A 40 -24.10 25.94 -10.38
C GLU A 40 -23.00 25.26 -11.23
N ALA A 41 -21.81 25.85 -11.33
CA ALA A 41 -20.71 25.26 -12.08
C ALA A 41 -20.15 24.00 -11.40
N ALA A 42 -20.19 23.89 -10.07
CA ALA A 42 -19.79 22.70 -9.34
C ALA A 42 -20.81 21.56 -9.45
N THR A 43 -22.09 21.88 -9.61
CA THR A 43 -23.17 20.89 -9.75
C THR A 43 -23.23 20.32 -11.18
N GLU A 44 -22.94 21.12 -12.21
CA GLU A 44 -22.83 20.62 -13.58
C GLU A 44 -21.59 19.77 -13.80
N ALA A 45 -20.43 20.12 -13.23
CA ALA A 45 -19.21 19.32 -13.32
C ALA A 45 -19.33 17.97 -12.58
N ALA A 46 -20.08 17.93 -11.47
CA ALA A 46 -20.34 16.68 -10.74
C ALA A 46 -21.35 15.78 -11.47
N ALA A 47 -22.31 16.36 -12.20
CA ALA A 47 -23.28 15.60 -12.98
C ALA A 47 -22.67 15.02 -14.29
N GLU A 48 -21.75 15.74 -14.93
CA GLU A 48 -21.01 15.20 -16.09
C GLU A 48 -20.01 14.11 -15.69
N THR A 49 -19.39 14.21 -14.50
CA THR A 49 -18.44 13.18 -14.02
C THR A 49 -19.17 11.89 -13.61
N THR A 50 -20.37 11.97 -13.04
CA THR A 50 -21.20 10.80 -12.72
C THR A 50 -21.77 10.12 -13.96
N ALA A 51 -22.20 10.91 -14.97
CA ALA A 51 -22.70 10.34 -16.23
C ALA A 51 -21.58 9.68 -17.05
N ALA A 52 -20.36 10.22 -17.06
CA ALA A 52 -19.22 9.64 -17.72
C ALA A 52 -18.68 8.39 -16.99
N ALA A 53 -18.87 8.29 -15.67
CA ALA A 53 -18.54 7.10 -14.88
C ALA A 53 -19.56 5.98 -15.09
N GLU A 54 -20.85 6.29 -15.19
CA GLU A 54 -21.90 5.30 -15.51
C GLU A 54 -21.82 4.80 -16.96
N GLU A 55 -21.43 5.63 -17.93
CA GLU A 55 -21.22 5.21 -19.31
C GLU A 55 -19.96 4.33 -19.48
N LYS A 56 -18.87 4.57 -18.70
CA LYS A 56 -17.69 3.71 -18.67
C LYS A 56 -17.92 2.39 -17.91
N ALA A 57 -18.77 2.39 -16.91
CA ALA A 57 -19.11 1.17 -16.16
C ALA A 57 -19.96 0.19 -16.99
N THR A 58 -20.69 0.68 -17.99
CA THR A 58 -21.48 -0.18 -18.90
C THR A 58 -20.65 -0.69 -20.09
N GLU A 59 -19.49 -0.12 -20.38
CA GLU A 59 -18.61 -0.57 -21.47
C GLU A 59 -17.59 -1.64 -21.04
N ALA A 60 -17.36 -1.83 -19.73
CA ALA A 60 -16.47 -2.86 -19.20
C ALA A 60 -17.08 -4.28 -19.15
N ALA A 61 -18.35 -4.44 -19.48
CA ALA A 61 -19.07 -5.72 -19.42
C ALA A 61 -19.04 -6.55 -20.73
N ALA A 62 -18.10 -6.28 -21.65
CA ALA A 62 -18.00 -7.03 -22.90
C ALA A 62 -16.54 -7.31 -23.31
N ALA A 63 -15.78 -8.00 -22.46
CA ALA A 63 -14.62 -8.78 -22.91
C ALA A 63 -15.14 -10.15 -23.37
N ASP A 64 -15.58 -10.22 -24.60
CA ASP A 64 -16.10 -11.44 -25.25
C ASP A 64 -15.05 -12.57 -25.17
N GLY A 65 -15.27 -13.56 -24.33
CA GLY A 65 -14.67 -14.89 -24.44
C GLY A 65 -13.45 -15.19 -23.55
N GLU A 66 -12.98 -14.29 -22.69
CA GLU A 66 -11.84 -14.57 -21.78
C GLU A 66 -12.27 -15.34 -20.53
N TYR A 67 -13.49 -15.12 -20.02
CA TYR A 67 -13.99 -15.72 -18.79
C TYR A 67 -15.23 -16.57 -19.02
N THR A 68 -15.37 -17.64 -18.24
CA THR A 68 -16.59 -18.46 -18.19
C THR A 68 -17.43 -18.06 -16.98
N VAL A 69 -18.68 -17.66 -17.21
CA VAL A 69 -19.59 -17.30 -16.13
C VAL A 69 -19.90 -18.54 -15.27
N ASN A 70 -19.80 -18.37 -13.95
CA ASN A 70 -20.31 -19.32 -12.98
C ASN A 70 -21.82 -19.07 -12.79
N GLU A 71 -22.65 -19.83 -13.47
CA GLU A 71 -24.10 -19.67 -13.49
C GLU A 71 -24.74 -19.80 -12.09
N ALA A 72 -24.13 -20.57 -11.18
CA ALA A 72 -24.60 -20.70 -9.80
C ALA A 72 -24.36 -19.40 -9.03
N ALA A 73 -23.16 -18.83 -9.15
CA ALA A 73 -22.84 -17.55 -8.54
C ALA A 73 -23.64 -16.38 -9.14
N ALA A 74 -23.89 -16.40 -10.46
CA ALA A 74 -24.69 -15.39 -11.14
C ALA A 74 -26.16 -15.34 -10.65
N ALA A 75 -26.66 -16.45 -10.11
CA ALA A 75 -27.99 -16.53 -9.52
C ALA A 75 -28.05 -16.15 -8.02
N ASP A 76 -26.90 -15.96 -7.37
CA ASP A 76 -26.81 -15.57 -5.97
C ASP A 76 -27.17 -14.09 -5.75
N PRO A 77 -27.52 -13.70 -4.51
CA PRO A 77 -27.78 -12.30 -4.17
C PRO A 77 -26.57 -11.41 -4.50
N ALA A 78 -26.83 -10.24 -5.09
CA ALA A 78 -25.78 -9.29 -5.42
C ALA A 78 -25.07 -8.78 -4.15
N VAL A 79 -23.74 -8.68 -4.22
CA VAL A 79 -22.88 -8.15 -3.17
C VAL A 79 -21.85 -7.18 -3.76
N THR A 80 -21.55 -6.11 -3.04
CA THR A 80 -20.42 -5.21 -3.34
C THR A 80 -19.37 -5.38 -2.26
N LEU A 81 -18.11 -5.56 -2.68
CA LEU A 81 -16.95 -5.65 -1.80
C LEU A 81 -16.06 -4.43 -2.04
N THR A 82 -15.80 -3.65 -0.99
CA THR A 82 -14.88 -2.52 -1.01
C THR A 82 -13.45 -3.02 -0.86
N MET A 83 -12.59 -2.73 -1.85
CA MET A 83 -11.18 -3.12 -1.86
C MET A 83 -10.27 -1.88 -1.81
N ALA A 84 -9.33 -1.86 -0.86
CA ALA A 84 -8.37 -0.79 -0.68
C ALA A 84 -7.04 -1.07 -1.40
N GLU A 85 -6.50 -0.04 -2.07
CA GLU A 85 -5.15 -0.02 -2.64
C GLU A 85 -4.46 1.32 -2.31
N VAL A 86 -3.27 1.26 -1.74
CA VAL A 86 -2.54 2.47 -1.31
C VAL A 86 -1.84 3.18 -2.47
N ASN A 87 -1.51 2.47 -3.54
CA ASN A 87 -0.85 3.02 -4.73
C ASN A 87 -1.86 3.43 -5.81
N PRO A 88 -1.45 4.25 -6.79
CA PRO A 88 -2.22 4.47 -8.00
C PRO A 88 -2.39 3.18 -8.81
N LEU A 89 -3.52 3.02 -9.50
CA LEU A 89 -3.75 1.86 -10.39
C LEU A 89 -2.91 1.96 -11.66
N GLU A 90 -2.76 3.16 -12.21
CA GLU A 90 -2.01 3.36 -13.43
C GLU A 90 -0.50 3.28 -13.18
N GLY A 91 0.20 2.53 -14.04
CA GLY A 91 1.66 2.45 -14.06
C GLY A 91 2.27 1.58 -12.95
N THR A 92 1.47 0.95 -12.07
CA THR A 92 1.94 0.00 -11.06
C THR A 92 1.64 -1.44 -11.46
N ILE A 93 2.46 -2.39 -11.00
CA ILE A 93 2.22 -3.82 -11.20
C ILE A 93 0.95 -4.25 -10.44
N CYS A 94 0.85 -3.86 -9.15
CA CYS A 94 -0.30 -4.18 -8.33
C CYS A 94 -1.59 -3.55 -8.85
N GLY A 95 -1.58 -2.31 -9.33
CA GLY A 95 -2.78 -1.69 -9.89
C GLY A 95 -3.32 -2.41 -11.12
N GLN A 96 -2.42 -2.92 -11.99
CA GLN A 96 -2.83 -3.76 -13.12
C GLN A 96 -3.37 -5.12 -12.63
N MET A 97 -2.75 -5.71 -11.62
CA MET A 97 -3.19 -6.97 -11.00
C MET A 97 -4.58 -6.81 -10.34
N ASP A 98 -4.79 -5.75 -9.55
CA ASP A 98 -6.06 -5.48 -8.88
C ASP A 98 -7.19 -5.21 -9.87
N THR A 99 -6.87 -4.50 -10.97
CA THR A 99 -7.81 -4.29 -12.07
C THR A 99 -8.20 -5.62 -12.72
N LYS A 100 -7.21 -6.51 -12.97
CA LYS A 100 -7.45 -7.85 -13.52
C LYS A 100 -8.27 -8.72 -12.57
N PHE A 101 -8.02 -8.64 -11.27
CA PHE A 101 -8.81 -9.33 -10.25
C PHE A 101 -10.27 -8.88 -10.28
N LYS A 102 -10.51 -7.56 -10.24
CA LYS A 102 -11.85 -6.97 -10.35
C LYS A 102 -12.56 -7.44 -11.62
N GLU A 103 -11.93 -7.33 -12.79
CA GLU A 103 -12.48 -7.77 -14.05
C GLU A 103 -12.88 -9.25 -14.02
N ALA A 104 -12.00 -10.12 -13.52
CA ALA A 104 -12.26 -11.56 -13.42
C ALA A 104 -13.43 -11.87 -12.47
N VAL A 105 -13.45 -11.25 -11.28
CA VAL A 105 -14.53 -11.43 -10.31
C VAL A 105 -15.89 -11.03 -10.91
N GLU A 106 -15.98 -9.85 -11.48
CA GLU A 106 -17.24 -9.31 -12.02
C GLU A 106 -17.71 -10.13 -13.23
N ALA A 107 -16.80 -10.56 -14.12
CA ALA A 107 -17.13 -11.36 -15.27
C ALA A 107 -17.54 -12.79 -14.89
N ILE A 108 -16.76 -13.49 -14.05
CA ILE A 108 -17.03 -14.88 -13.66
C ILE A 108 -18.29 -14.97 -12.80
N SER A 109 -18.55 -13.97 -11.93
CA SER A 109 -19.78 -13.93 -11.12
C SER A 109 -21.02 -13.57 -11.90
N GLY A 110 -20.90 -13.22 -13.20
CA GLY A 110 -22.03 -12.71 -13.99
C GLY A 110 -22.65 -11.43 -13.39
N GLY A 111 -21.84 -10.65 -12.65
CA GLY A 111 -22.23 -9.39 -11.99
C GLY A 111 -22.89 -9.56 -10.63
N SER A 112 -22.97 -10.77 -10.06
CA SER A 112 -23.45 -10.93 -8.68
C SER A 112 -22.45 -10.42 -7.62
N ILE A 113 -21.17 -10.30 -7.98
CA ILE A 113 -20.15 -9.63 -7.17
C ILE A 113 -19.66 -8.40 -7.91
N THR A 114 -19.60 -7.26 -7.22
CA THR A 114 -18.97 -6.03 -7.69
C THR A 114 -17.80 -5.69 -6.77
N ILE A 115 -16.63 -5.36 -7.32
CA ILE A 115 -15.48 -4.88 -6.56
C ILE A 115 -15.42 -3.35 -6.65
N ASP A 116 -15.66 -2.67 -5.54
CA ASP A 116 -15.44 -1.22 -5.42
C ASP A 116 -13.97 -0.96 -5.05
N LEU A 117 -13.13 -0.84 -6.09
CA LEU A 117 -11.67 -0.70 -5.96
C LEU A 117 -11.28 0.75 -5.69
N GLN A 118 -10.86 1.05 -4.49
CA GLN A 118 -10.49 2.37 -3.98
C GLN A 118 -8.97 2.51 -3.88
N ALA A 119 -8.37 3.17 -4.87
CA ALA A 119 -6.92 3.29 -5.02
C ALA A 119 -6.35 4.61 -4.47
N SER A 120 -5.02 4.75 -4.57
CA SER A 120 -4.27 5.97 -4.19
C SER A 120 -4.41 6.36 -2.72
N GLY A 121 -4.64 5.38 -1.85
CA GLY A 121 -4.72 5.59 -0.41
C GLY A 121 -5.95 6.39 0.06
N VAL A 122 -7.02 6.47 -0.75
CA VAL A 122 -8.23 7.23 -0.38
C VAL A 122 -8.94 6.68 0.86
N LEU A 123 -8.75 5.39 1.16
CA LEU A 123 -9.28 4.75 2.38
C LEU A 123 -8.29 4.77 3.56
N GLY A 124 -7.11 5.37 3.38
CA GLY A 124 -6.09 5.49 4.42
C GLY A 124 -4.78 4.83 4.05
N ALA A 125 -3.83 4.87 4.99
CA ALA A 125 -2.59 4.11 4.89
C ALA A 125 -2.87 2.61 5.12
N GLU A 126 -1.97 1.74 4.63
CA GLU A 126 -2.13 0.29 4.71
C GLU A 126 -2.44 -0.22 6.13
N GLN A 127 -1.79 0.34 7.14
CA GLN A 127 -2.06 -0.02 8.54
C GLN A 127 -3.44 0.43 9.01
N ASP A 128 -3.89 1.64 8.65
CA ASP A 128 -5.21 2.15 9.02
C ASP A 128 -6.32 1.30 8.39
N VAL A 129 -6.09 0.84 7.15
CA VAL A 129 -6.99 -0.08 6.44
C VAL A 129 -7.08 -1.42 7.15
N LEU A 130 -5.93 -2.03 7.51
CA LEU A 130 -5.89 -3.29 8.25
C LEU A 130 -6.56 -3.17 9.61
N ASP A 131 -6.29 -2.11 10.36
CA ASP A 131 -6.92 -1.83 11.66
C ASP A 131 -8.44 -1.67 11.52
N SER A 132 -8.92 -1.04 10.42
CA SER A 132 -10.34 -0.91 10.12
C SER A 132 -11.00 -2.25 9.80
N MET A 133 -10.35 -3.10 8.99
CA MET A 133 -10.84 -4.45 8.67
C MET A 133 -10.94 -5.32 9.92
N LEU A 134 -9.94 -5.26 10.80
CA LEU A 134 -9.89 -6.02 12.07
C LEU A 134 -10.82 -5.46 13.14
N GLY A 135 -11.08 -4.16 13.12
CA GLY A 135 -11.95 -3.47 14.07
C GLY A 135 -13.44 -3.78 13.91
N GLY A 136 -13.83 -4.53 12.86
CA GLY A 136 -15.22 -4.92 12.60
C GLY A 136 -16.12 -3.75 12.19
N GLY A 137 -15.57 -2.63 11.75
CA GLY A 137 -16.29 -1.45 11.27
C GLY A 137 -17.05 -1.64 9.95
N GLY A 138 -16.69 -2.68 9.20
CA GLY A 138 -17.48 -3.20 8.09
C GLY A 138 -17.46 -2.45 6.77
N ASP A 139 -16.70 -1.35 6.65
CA ASP A 139 -16.68 -0.51 5.44
C ASP A 139 -15.62 -0.95 4.42
N ILE A 140 -14.59 -1.70 4.84
CA ILE A 140 -13.53 -2.23 3.99
C ILE A 140 -13.54 -3.76 4.06
N ASP A 141 -13.78 -4.39 2.93
CA ASP A 141 -13.90 -5.85 2.84
C ASP A 141 -12.55 -6.51 2.54
N MET A 142 -11.79 -5.88 1.65
CA MET A 142 -10.57 -6.42 1.05
C MET A 142 -9.48 -5.35 1.00
N SER A 143 -8.24 -5.79 0.95
CA SER A 143 -7.11 -4.90 0.70
C SER A 143 -5.97 -5.63 -0.02
N ARG A 144 -5.27 -4.93 -0.90
CA ARG A 144 -3.93 -5.30 -1.30
C ARG A 144 -2.95 -4.71 -0.27
N ILE A 145 -2.11 -5.54 0.29
CA ILE A 145 -1.16 -5.18 1.32
C ILE A 145 0.26 -5.64 0.98
N SER A 146 1.26 -5.02 1.59
CA SER A 146 2.59 -5.58 1.65
C SER A 146 2.53 -6.86 2.49
N ALA A 147 3.00 -8.01 1.96
CA ALA A 147 2.86 -9.31 2.64
C ALA A 147 3.46 -9.31 4.06
N PHE A 148 4.52 -8.55 4.29
CA PHE A 148 5.14 -8.40 5.61
C PHE A 148 4.30 -7.58 6.61
N ALA A 149 3.27 -6.86 6.19
CA ALA A 149 2.44 -6.06 7.11
C ALA A 149 1.77 -6.95 8.17
N LEU A 150 1.45 -8.19 7.82
CA LEU A 150 0.80 -9.15 8.71
C LEU A 150 1.69 -9.63 9.86
N THR A 151 3.01 -9.46 9.80
CA THR A 151 3.92 -9.77 10.92
C THR A 151 3.57 -8.99 12.18
N SER A 152 3.10 -7.75 12.03
CA SER A 152 2.64 -6.91 13.15
C SER A 152 1.30 -7.35 13.74
N TYR A 153 0.58 -8.24 13.06
CA TYR A 153 -0.73 -8.76 13.45
C TYR A 153 -0.70 -10.24 13.85
N GLY A 154 0.48 -10.84 13.94
CA GLY A 154 0.66 -12.20 14.46
C GLY A 154 0.97 -13.28 13.42
N ALA A 155 1.02 -12.95 12.14
CA ALA A 155 1.49 -13.83 11.08
C ALA A 155 3.03 -13.85 11.09
N SER A 156 3.61 -14.69 11.95
CA SER A 156 5.05 -14.68 12.24
C SER A 156 5.93 -15.19 11.08
N LYS A 157 5.39 -16.10 10.25
CA LYS A 157 6.10 -16.68 9.09
C LYS A 157 6.16 -15.70 7.92
N SER A 158 5.21 -14.75 7.83
CA SER A 158 5.24 -13.68 6.82
C SER A 158 6.51 -12.85 6.87
N VAL A 159 7.28 -12.91 7.96
CA VAL A 159 8.61 -12.29 8.08
C VAL A 159 9.56 -12.75 6.96
N LEU A 160 9.43 -13.97 6.46
CA LEU A 160 10.25 -14.51 5.37
C LEU A 160 10.14 -13.67 4.10
N LEU A 161 8.97 -13.07 3.87
CA LEU A 161 8.66 -12.25 2.69
C LEU A 161 9.26 -10.84 2.78
N SER A 162 9.81 -10.44 3.93
CA SER A 162 10.45 -9.13 4.13
C SER A 162 11.96 -9.19 4.32
N LEU A 163 12.54 -10.38 4.47
CA LEU A 163 13.97 -10.54 4.68
C LEU A 163 14.77 -9.97 3.50
N PRO A 164 15.79 -9.14 3.75
CA PRO A 164 16.59 -8.54 2.69
C PRO A 164 17.43 -9.60 1.98
N TYR A 165 17.48 -9.50 0.64
CA TYR A 165 18.26 -10.36 -0.25
C TYR A 165 17.95 -11.87 -0.17
N VAL A 166 16.83 -12.29 0.44
CA VAL A 166 16.44 -13.71 0.53
C VAL A 166 15.98 -14.24 -0.82
N PHE A 167 15.31 -13.45 -1.63
CA PHE A 167 14.93 -13.82 -2.99
C PHE A 167 16.00 -13.35 -3.98
N GLU A 168 16.72 -14.30 -4.56
CA GLU A 168 17.79 -14.04 -5.54
C GLU A 168 17.25 -13.56 -6.89
N SER A 169 15.98 -13.92 -7.20
CA SER A 169 15.33 -13.58 -8.44
C SER A 169 13.80 -13.58 -8.28
N ARG A 170 13.11 -12.98 -9.24
CA ARG A 170 11.64 -13.05 -9.36
C ARG A 170 11.15 -14.47 -9.47
N GLU A 171 11.83 -15.31 -10.26
CA GLU A 171 11.50 -16.73 -10.41
C GLU A 171 11.64 -17.49 -9.08
N HIS A 172 12.66 -17.20 -8.27
CA HIS A 172 12.80 -17.77 -6.93
C HIS A 172 11.60 -17.43 -6.04
N TYR A 173 11.17 -16.16 -6.03
CA TYR A 173 9.97 -15.74 -5.30
C TYR A 173 8.70 -16.46 -5.76
N TRP A 174 8.45 -16.53 -7.08
CA TRP A 174 7.25 -17.17 -7.60
C TRP A 174 7.24 -18.69 -7.36
N ASN A 175 8.38 -19.35 -7.39
CA ASN A 175 8.50 -20.75 -7.00
C ASN A 175 8.19 -20.93 -5.51
N PHE A 176 8.66 -20.03 -4.67
CA PHE A 176 8.38 -20.06 -3.22
C PHE A 176 6.90 -19.86 -2.92
N VAL A 177 6.27 -18.81 -3.40
CA VAL A 177 4.86 -18.53 -3.07
C VAL A 177 3.87 -19.52 -3.69
N ASN A 178 4.26 -20.22 -4.75
CA ASN A 178 3.48 -21.30 -5.34
C ASN A 178 3.75 -22.68 -4.72
N SER A 179 4.61 -22.76 -3.70
CA SER A 179 4.89 -24.00 -2.95
C SER A 179 3.86 -24.24 -1.85
N ASP A 180 3.92 -25.45 -1.26
CA ASP A 180 3.12 -25.80 -0.08
C ASP A 180 3.39 -24.83 1.09
N LEU A 181 4.65 -24.40 1.26
CA LEU A 181 5.05 -23.44 2.28
C LEU A 181 4.49 -22.03 2.01
N GLY A 182 4.52 -21.57 0.76
CA GLY A 182 3.86 -20.32 0.39
C GLY A 182 2.36 -20.34 0.72
N THR A 183 1.70 -21.46 0.44
CA THR A 183 0.29 -21.68 0.81
C THR A 183 0.09 -21.66 2.33
N GLU A 184 0.98 -22.28 3.10
CA GLU A 184 0.94 -22.28 4.57
C GLU A 184 1.06 -20.84 5.13
N ILE A 185 1.98 -20.04 4.58
CA ILE A 185 2.15 -18.65 5.00
C ILE A 185 0.93 -17.78 4.62
N LEU A 186 0.37 -17.97 3.42
CA LEU A 186 -0.84 -17.27 2.99
C LEU A 186 -2.02 -17.50 3.95
N ASN A 187 -2.13 -18.70 4.50
CA ASN A 187 -3.19 -19.08 5.42
C ASN A 187 -2.87 -18.76 6.89
N GLU A 188 -1.64 -18.36 7.22
CA GLU A 188 -1.19 -18.19 8.62
C GLU A 188 -2.09 -17.22 9.40
N SER A 189 -2.53 -16.11 8.79
CA SER A 189 -3.38 -15.12 9.43
C SER A 189 -4.76 -15.69 9.82
N GLU A 190 -5.36 -16.47 8.95
CA GLU A 190 -6.64 -17.16 9.19
C GLU A 190 -6.47 -18.23 10.29
N GLU A 191 -5.43 -19.05 10.21
CA GLU A 191 -5.15 -20.10 11.20
C GLU A 191 -4.80 -19.54 12.59
N ALA A 192 -4.13 -18.38 12.64
CA ALA A 192 -3.83 -17.67 13.88
C ALA A 192 -5.04 -16.91 14.46
N GLY A 193 -6.17 -16.88 13.74
CA GLY A 193 -7.37 -16.17 14.18
C GLY A 193 -7.22 -14.66 14.19
N VAL A 194 -6.41 -14.11 13.27
CA VAL A 194 -6.20 -12.67 13.13
C VAL A 194 -7.47 -11.95 12.67
N GLY A 195 -8.38 -12.65 11.98
CA GLY A 195 -9.60 -12.08 11.42
C GLY A 195 -9.48 -11.65 9.96
N ILE A 196 -8.41 -12.11 9.30
CA ILE A 196 -8.09 -11.85 7.90
C ILE A 196 -7.71 -13.16 7.22
N LYS A 197 -8.22 -13.36 6.02
CA LYS A 197 -7.89 -14.46 5.13
C LYS A 197 -7.04 -13.97 3.97
N GLY A 198 -5.89 -14.61 3.71
CA GLY A 198 -5.12 -14.44 2.49
C GLY A 198 -5.82 -15.06 1.29
N LEU A 199 -5.88 -14.36 0.18
CA LEU A 199 -6.50 -14.83 -1.06
C LEU A 199 -5.45 -15.27 -2.09
N PHE A 200 -4.45 -14.45 -2.32
CA PHE A 200 -3.37 -14.74 -3.27
C PHE A 200 -2.18 -13.81 -3.10
N TYR A 201 -1.05 -14.25 -3.65
CA TYR A 201 0.16 -13.46 -3.74
C TYR A 201 0.28 -12.72 -5.06
N GLY A 202 0.95 -11.57 -5.00
CA GLY A 202 1.47 -10.84 -6.13
C GLY A 202 2.84 -10.25 -5.80
N GLU A 203 3.36 -9.43 -6.70
CA GLU A 203 4.59 -8.67 -6.49
C GLU A 203 4.44 -7.24 -6.99
N GLU A 204 5.26 -6.35 -6.49
CA GLU A 204 5.40 -4.97 -6.97
C GLU A 204 6.80 -4.66 -7.53
N GLY A 205 7.62 -5.71 -7.73
CA GLY A 205 9.00 -5.62 -8.18
C GLY A 205 10.02 -5.53 -7.05
N PHE A 206 11.31 -5.55 -7.41
CA PHE A 206 12.36 -5.33 -6.42
C PHE A 206 12.35 -3.88 -5.91
N ARG A 207 12.54 -3.75 -4.60
CA ARG A 207 12.65 -2.46 -3.92
C ARG A 207 14.08 -1.94 -4.05
N HIS A 208 14.18 -0.64 -4.31
CA HIS A 208 15.41 0.07 -4.53
C HIS A 208 15.44 1.34 -3.67
N PHE A 209 16.61 1.70 -3.16
CA PHE A 209 16.74 2.97 -2.48
C PHE A 209 16.65 4.13 -3.48
N PHE A 210 15.96 5.18 -3.07
CA PHE A 210 15.99 6.45 -3.76
C PHE A 210 16.15 7.59 -2.75
N THR A 211 16.80 8.67 -3.17
CA THR A 211 17.21 9.74 -2.26
C THR A 211 17.03 11.11 -2.88
N VAL A 212 16.94 12.13 -2.02
CA VAL A 212 16.89 13.54 -2.44
C VAL A 212 18.10 13.91 -3.29
N GLU A 213 17.94 14.93 -4.14
CA GLU A 213 18.94 15.34 -5.15
C GLU A 213 20.38 15.51 -4.60
N SER A 214 20.49 16.09 -3.39
CA SER A 214 21.81 16.38 -2.78
C SER A 214 22.53 15.17 -2.20
N LYS A 215 21.92 13.98 -2.19
CA LYS A 215 22.40 12.78 -1.50
C LYS A 215 22.35 11.53 -2.37
N PRO A 216 23.05 11.47 -3.53
CA PRO A 216 23.13 10.25 -4.32
C PRO A 216 23.81 9.13 -3.53
N VAL A 217 23.34 7.88 -3.72
CA VAL A 217 23.86 6.69 -3.05
C VAL A 217 24.39 5.73 -4.10
N SER A 218 25.67 5.37 -4.00
CA SER A 218 26.35 4.42 -4.90
C SER A 218 27.04 3.27 -4.14
N SER A 219 27.12 3.37 -2.80
CA SER A 219 27.71 2.38 -1.91
C SER A 219 27.01 2.39 -0.56
N VAL A 220 27.19 1.34 0.25
CA VAL A 220 26.65 1.28 1.63
C VAL A 220 27.17 2.45 2.47
N ALA A 221 28.42 2.89 2.24
CA ALA A 221 29.02 4.00 2.99
C ALA A 221 28.27 5.32 2.80
N ASP A 222 27.62 5.55 1.66
CA ASP A 222 26.87 6.76 1.37
C ASP A 222 25.57 6.85 2.21
N LEU A 223 24.99 5.72 2.62
CA LEU A 223 23.79 5.67 3.47
C LEU A 223 24.06 6.12 4.91
N LYS A 224 25.33 6.19 5.31
CA LYS A 224 25.70 6.45 6.72
C LYS A 224 25.06 7.73 7.27
N ASN A 225 24.30 7.56 8.36
CA ASN A 225 23.57 8.62 9.05
C ASN A 225 22.43 9.28 8.26
N MET A 226 22.12 8.83 7.05
CA MET A 226 20.92 9.28 6.34
C MET A 226 19.67 8.87 7.12
N LYS A 227 18.61 9.66 7.02
CA LYS A 227 17.27 9.29 7.48
C LYS A 227 16.53 8.62 6.34
N ILE A 228 16.39 7.33 6.41
CA ILE A 228 15.71 6.54 5.37
C ILE A 228 14.32 6.13 5.87
N ARG A 229 13.31 6.50 5.11
CA ARG A 229 11.93 6.09 5.39
C ARG A 229 11.77 4.58 5.22
N VAL A 230 11.08 3.99 6.15
CA VAL A 230 10.57 2.62 6.09
C VAL A 230 9.08 2.61 6.40
N SER A 231 8.38 1.54 5.98
CA SER A 231 7.05 1.22 6.48
C SER A 231 7.12 0.81 7.96
N ASN A 232 5.98 0.54 8.58
CA ASN A 232 5.94 0.04 9.95
C ASN A 232 6.29 -1.46 10.00
N ASP A 233 7.50 -1.79 9.58
CA ASP A 233 8.04 -3.17 9.54
C ASP A 233 9.37 -3.23 10.30
N PRO A 234 9.51 -4.11 11.32
CA PRO A 234 10.73 -4.23 12.11
C PRO A 234 11.94 -4.72 11.29
N ILE A 235 11.73 -5.54 10.26
CA ILE A 235 12.82 -6.04 9.41
C ILE A 235 13.39 -4.92 8.56
N MET A 236 12.52 -4.13 7.94
CA MET A 236 12.94 -2.96 7.15
C MET A 236 13.70 -1.94 8.02
N GLN A 237 13.28 -1.75 9.28
CA GLN A 237 14.00 -0.90 10.23
C GLN A 237 15.39 -1.47 10.56
N LYS A 238 15.50 -2.79 10.79
CA LYS A 238 16.78 -3.47 11.01
C LYS A 238 17.68 -3.36 9.79
N MET A 239 17.15 -3.60 8.59
CA MET A 239 17.88 -3.51 7.33
C MET A 239 18.51 -2.12 7.16
N VAL A 240 17.72 -1.06 7.27
CA VAL A 240 18.22 0.31 7.16
C VAL A 240 19.29 0.60 8.22
N SER A 241 19.09 0.11 9.46
CA SER A 241 20.08 0.27 10.54
C SER A 241 21.38 -0.49 10.26
N SER A 242 21.31 -1.71 9.73
CA SER A 242 22.47 -2.55 9.36
C SER A 242 23.30 -1.91 8.26
N LEU A 243 22.67 -1.17 7.36
CA LEU A 243 23.32 -0.38 6.30
C LEU A 243 23.90 0.95 6.82
N GLY A 244 23.81 1.22 8.13
CA GLY A 244 24.37 2.42 8.77
C GLY A 244 23.51 3.67 8.66
N ALA A 245 22.31 3.58 8.14
CA ALA A 245 21.33 4.65 8.09
C ALA A 245 20.42 4.68 9.32
N ASN A 246 19.62 5.73 9.46
CA ASN A 246 18.65 5.90 10.55
C ASN A 246 17.24 5.66 9.98
N PRO A 247 16.55 4.58 10.35
CA PRO A 247 15.21 4.33 9.88
C PRO A 247 14.22 5.34 10.47
N ALA A 248 13.27 5.79 9.64
CA ALA A 248 12.17 6.66 10.05
C ALA A 248 10.85 6.06 9.56
N SER A 249 9.98 5.67 10.47
CA SER A 249 8.65 5.15 10.12
C SER A 249 7.75 6.30 9.69
N VAL A 250 7.32 6.28 8.43
CA VAL A 250 6.42 7.26 7.81
C VAL A 250 5.44 6.49 6.91
N SER A 251 4.16 6.85 6.94
CA SER A 251 3.16 6.21 6.08
C SER A 251 3.45 6.46 4.59
N MET A 252 2.92 5.60 3.71
CA MET A 252 3.08 5.78 2.26
C MET A 252 2.44 7.08 1.78
N THR A 253 1.29 7.42 2.33
CA THR A 253 0.52 8.63 1.98
C THR A 253 1.23 9.94 2.38
N GLU A 254 2.15 9.89 3.35
CA GLU A 254 2.92 11.05 3.82
C GLU A 254 4.32 11.14 3.18
N LEU A 255 4.77 10.10 2.48
CA LEU A 255 6.17 9.99 2.02
C LEU A 255 6.59 11.12 1.08
N TYR A 256 5.74 11.52 0.13
CA TYR A 256 6.06 12.62 -0.80
C TYR A 256 6.36 13.93 -0.03
N SER A 257 5.50 14.28 0.92
CA SER A 257 5.68 15.48 1.75
C SER A 257 6.90 15.37 2.66
N ALA A 258 7.20 14.18 3.18
CA ALA A 258 8.37 13.95 4.03
C ALA A 258 9.69 14.12 3.27
N LEU A 259 9.75 13.70 2.00
CA LEU A 259 10.88 13.93 1.10
C LEU A 259 10.98 15.40 0.71
N GLN A 260 9.88 16.03 0.29
CA GLN A 260 9.83 17.44 -0.13
C GLN A 260 10.30 18.39 0.99
N THR A 261 9.97 18.07 2.23
CA THR A 261 10.36 18.88 3.41
C THR A 261 11.70 18.46 4.02
N ASN A 262 12.42 17.48 3.42
CA ASN A 262 13.64 16.89 3.96
C ASN A 262 13.47 16.34 5.40
N THR A 263 12.28 15.89 5.74
CA THR A 263 12.02 15.13 6.99
C THR A 263 12.74 13.79 6.93
N VAL A 264 12.79 13.18 5.75
CA VAL A 264 13.63 12.03 5.40
C VAL A 264 14.51 12.34 4.20
N ASP A 265 15.64 11.65 4.08
CA ASP A 265 16.63 11.83 3.02
C ASP A 265 16.37 10.90 1.82
N GLY A 266 15.58 9.86 2.03
CA GLY A 266 15.25 8.86 1.02
C GLY A 266 14.32 7.79 1.56
N ALA A 267 14.03 6.80 0.71
CA ALA A 267 13.21 5.64 1.04
C ALA A 267 13.58 4.46 0.14
N GLY A 268 13.01 3.29 0.40
CA GLY A 268 13.04 2.13 -0.49
C GLY A 268 11.67 1.90 -1.13
N GLN A 269 11.61 1.80 -2.48
CA GLN A 269 10.39 1.51 -3.22
C GLN A 269 10.66 0.66 -4.47
N PRO A 270 9.70 -0.13 -4.94
CA PRO A 270 9.72 -0.69 -6.28
C PRO A 270 9.70 0.41 -7.35
N ILE A 271 10.30 0.13 -8.49
CA ILE A 271 10.48 1.11 -9.58
C ILE A 271 9.13 1.67 -10.06
N ALA A 272 8.14 0.80 -10.23
CA ALA A 272 6.81 1.20 -10.71
C ALA A 272 6.08 2.09 -9.69
N ASN A 273 6.16 1.76 -8.40
CA ASN A 273 5.55 2.55 -7.34
C ASN A 273 6.26 3.89 -7.13
N TYR A 274 7.59 3.90 -7.24
CA TYR A 274 8.38 5.13 -7.19
C TYR A 274 7.96 6.12 -8.30
N ALA A 275 7.79 5.63 -9.53
CA ALA A 275 7.38 6.45 -10.66
C ALA A 275 5.93 6.94 -10.58
N SER A 276 4.97 6.06 -10.23
CA SER A 276 3.54 6.38 -10.19
C SER A 276 3.19 7.37 -9.10
N ASN A 277 3.90 7.30 -7.96
CA ASN A 277 3.76 8.23 -6.86
C ASN A 277 4.59 9.52 -7.03
N ARG A 278 5.22 9.72 -8.19
CA ARG A 278 6.02 10.91 -8.51
C ARG A 278 7.17 11.18 -7.55
N PHE A 279 7.73 10.13 -6.93
CA PHE A 279 8.85 10.32 -6.01
C PHE A 279 10.12 10.79 -6.72
N ASP A 280 10.24 10.57 -8.03
CA ASP A 280 11.31 11.11 -8.88
C ASP A 280 11.38 12.65 -8.88
N GLU A 281 10.28 13.35 -8.59
CA GLU A 281 10.26 14.82 -8.48
C GLU A 281 10.94 15.35 -7.20
N VAL A 282 10.94 14.56 -6.12
CA VAL A 282 11.43 14.94 -4.78
C VAL A 282 12.64 14.12 -4.31
N GLY A 283 12.94 13.03 -4.98
CA GLY A 283 14.04 12.12 -4.71
C GLY A 283 14.58 11.49 -6.00
N PRO A 284 15.26 12.26 -6.87
CA PRO A 284 15.59 11.85 -8.24
C PRO A 284 16.76 10.85 -8.36
N ASN A 285 17.44 10.51 -7.27
CA ASN A 285 18.50 9.51 -7.30
C ASN A 285 17.91 8.13 -6.99
N LEU A 286 17.87 7.25 -7.96
CA LEU A 286 17.40 5.87 -7.84
C LEU A 286 18.58 4.90 -7.89
N THR A 287 18.85 4.19 -6.80
CA THR A 287 19.96 3.23 -6.67
C THR A 287 19.42 1.82 -6.85
N LEU A 288 19.86 1.11 -7.89
CA LEU A 288 19.35 -0.23 -8.22
C LEU A 288 20.03 -1.33 -7.37
N ASP A 289 19.87 -1.25 -6.06
CA ASP A 289 20.42 -2.21 -5.10
C ASP A 289 19.58 -3.49 -4.96
N GLY A 290 18.24 -3.43 -5.13
CA GLY A 290 17.35 -4.57 -5.11
C GLY A 290 17.30 -5.29 -3.76
N HIS A 291 17.22 -4.53 -2.66
CA HIS A 291 17.37 -5.06 -1.29
C HIS A 291 16.27 -6.03 -0.85
N THR A 292 15.08 -5.97 -1.42
CA THR A 292 13.96 -6.87 -1.08
C THR A 292 13.02 -6.95 -2.28
N LEU A 293 12.48 -8.12 -2.57
CA LEU A 293 11.35 -8.18 -3.50
C LEU A 293 10.10 -7.66 -2.78
N GLY A 294 9.33 -6.83 -3.43
CA GLY A 294 8.08 -6.31 -2.91
C GLY A 294 6.97 -7.35 -3.00
N ALA A 295 6.98 -8.30 -2.08
CA ALA A 295 5.93 -9.30 -1.96
C ALA A 295 4.64 -8.65 -1.47
N ILE A 296 3.52 -8.98 -2.10
CA ILE A 296 2.19 -8.51 -1.71
C ILE A 296 1.21 -9.65 -1.54
N GLU A 297 0.20 -9.41 -0.74
CA GLU A 297 -0.97 -10.26 -0.60
C GLU A 297 -2.23 -9.45 -0.86
N VAL A 298 -3.22 -10.07 -1.48
CA VAL A 298 -4.60 -9.61 -1.43
C VAL A 298 -5.32 -10.40 -0.36
N VAL A 299 -5.95 -9.67 0.55
CA VAL A 299 -6.61 -10.22 1.73
C VAL A 299 -8.07 -9.80 1.78
N ILE A 300 -8.89 -10.60 2.46
CA ILE A 300 -10.29 -10.31 2.76
C ILE A 300 -10.53 -10.47 4.26
N SER A 301 -11.42 -9.67 4.86
CA SER A 301 -11.82 -9.88 6.25
C SER A 301 -12.59 -11.18 6.40
N ASP A 302 -12.40 -11.88 7.52
CA ASP A 302 -13.13 -13.11 7.85
C ASP A 302 -14.63 -12.87 7.89
N ASP A 303 -15.06 -11.68 8.34
CA ASP A 303 -16.48 -11.32 8.35
C ASP A 303 -17.06 -11.26 6.95
N SER A 304 -16.40 -10.58 6.01
CA SER A 304 -16.86 -10.48 4.64
C SER A 304 -16.83 -11.84 3.93
N TRP A 305 -15.76 -12.61 4.12
CA TRP A 305 -15.65 -13.95 3.55
C TRP A 305 -16.76 -14.89 4.02
N ASN A 306 -17.03 -14.92 5.33
CA ASN A 306 -17.97 -15.90 5.92
C ASN A 306 -19.42 -15.44 5.90
N ASN A 307 -19.70 -14.11 5.97
CA ASN A 307 -21.04 -13.60 6.20
C ASN A 307 -21.62 -12.82 5.01
N LYS A 308 -20.78 -12.29 4.09
CA LYS A 308 -21.27 -11.57 2.90
C LYS A 308 -21.32 -12.46 1.65
N LEU A 309 -20.46 -13.47 1.54
CA LEU A 309 -20.31 -14.31 0.34
C LEU A 309 -21.02 -15.67 0.52
N THR A 310 -21.69 -16.12 -0.54
CA THR A 310 -22.16 -17.51 -0.68
C THR A 310 -20.97 -18.44 -1.02
N ASP A 311 -21.18 -19.75 -0.96
CA ASP A 311 -20.17 -20.73 -1.39
C ASP A 311 -19.80 -20.55 -2.86
N ASN A 312 -20.77 -20.35 -3.75
CA ASN A 312 -20.51 -20.13 -5.18
C ASN A 312 -19.71 -18.85 -5.42
N GLN A 313 -20.00 -17.78 -4.66
CA GLN A 313 -19.26 -16.52 -4.77
C GLN A 313 -17.83 -16.64 -4.24
N ARG A 314 -17.58 -17.45 -3.20
CA ARG A 314 -16.24 -17.79 -2.72
C ARG A 314 -15.43 -18.56 -3.78
N ASP A 315 -16.06 -19.46 -4.52
CA ASP A 315 -15.45 -20.17 -5.64
C ASP A 315 -15.01 -19.19 -6.73
N VAL A 316 -15.84 -18.19 -7.06
CA VAL A 316 -15.52 -17.12 -8.03
C VAL A 316 -14.30 -16.31 -7.55
N ILE A 317 -14.28 -15.85 -6.30
CA ILE A 317 -13.14 -15.11 -5.72
C ILE A 317 -11.86 -15.97 -5.82
N THR A 318 -11.95 -17.26 -5.50
CA THR A 318 -10.81 -18.18 -5.55
C THR A 318 -10.28 -18.37 -6.98
N GLU A 319 -11.16 -18.48 -7.97
CA GLU A 319 -10.77 -18.59 -9.39
C GLU A 319 -10.14 -17.28 -9.90
N ALA A 320 -10.77 -16.14 -9.62
CA ALA A 320 -10.27 -14.82 -9.99
C ALA A 320 -8.91 -14.51 -9.33
N SER A 321 -8.68 -14.98 -8.11
CA SER A 321 -7.41 -14.86 -7.40
C SER A 321 -6.25 -15.51 -8.15
N LYS A 322 -6.45 -16.71 -8.69
CA LYS A 322 -5.45 -17.41 -9.51
C LYS A 322 -5.14 -16.66 -10.78
N ILE A 323 -6.19 -16.19 -11.47
CA ILE A 323 -6.05 -15.42 -12.72
C ILE A 323 -5.24 -14.13 -12.47
N ALA A 324 -5.54 -13.41 -11.39
CA ALA A 324 -4.86 -12.16 -11.06
C ALA A 324 -3.39 -12.39 -10.65
N SER A 325 -3.11 -13.44 -9.86
CA SER A 325 -1.75 -13.82 -9.46
C SER A 325 -0.88 -14.21 -10.67
N GLU A 326 -1.39 -15.06 -11.56
CA GLU A 326 -0.72 -15.44 -12.80
C GLU A 326 -0.48 -14.24 -13.72
N TYR A 327 -1.46 -13.35 -13.81
CA TYR A 327 -1.33 -12.10 -14.57
C TYR A 327 -0.24 -11.21 -14.00
N CYS A 328 -0.20 -11.02 -12.68
CA CYS A 328 0.84 -10.25 -12.00
C CYS A 328 2.24 -10.78 -12.34
N HIS A 329 2.47 -12.09 -12.20
CA HIS A 329 3.73 -12.74 -12.55
C HIS A 329 4.14 -12.45 -14.00
N LYS A 330 3.18 -12.57 -14.94
CA LYS A 330 3.43 -12.38 -16.37
C LYS A 330 3.87 -10.97 -16.73
N ILE A 331 3.27 -9.94 -16.09
CA ILE A 331 3.48 -8.53 -16.49
C ILE A 331 4.62 -7.86 -15.74
N ALA A 332 5.05 -8.40 -14.59
CA ALA A 332 5.89 -7.70 -13.62
C ALA A 332 7.22 -7.21 -14.23
N ALA A 333 7.95 -8.09 -14.92
CA ALA A 333 9.25 -7.74 -15.50
C ALA A 333 9.12 -6.68 -16.62
N GLU A 334 8.16 -6.85 -17.53
CA GLU A 334 7.93 -5.90 -18.64
C GLU A 334 7.49 -4.53 -18.13
N THR A 335 6.64 -4.49 -17.10
CA THR A 335 6.20 -3.24 -16.48
C THR A 335 7.37 -2.51 -15.83
N GLU A 336 8.22 -3.22 -15.09
CA GLU A 336 9.38 -2.66 -14.40
C GLU A 336 10.40 -2.08 -15.39
N ASP A 337 10.76 -2.84 -16.43
CA ASP A 337 11.68 -2.41 -17.48
C ASP A 337 11.18 -1.15 -18.21
N LYS A 338 9.90 -1.14 -18.59
CA LYS A 338 9.25 -0.01 -19.25
C LYS A 338 9.31 1.24 -18.38
N VAL A 339 8.94 1.13 -17.12
CA VAL A 339 8.90 2.27 -16.19
C VAL A 339 10.32 2.78 -15.92
N LEU A 340 11.33 1.89 -15.81
CA LEU A 340 12.73 2.30 -15.65
C LEU A 340 13.22 3.16 -16.83
N GLU A 341 12.89 2.78 -18.05
CA GLU A 341 13.23 3.57 -19.25
C GLU A 341 12.49 4.92 -19.27
N GLU A 342 11.25 4.96 -18.83
CA GLU A 342 10.49 6.22 -18.68
C GLU A 342 11.14 7.15 -17.64
N LEU A 343 11.61 6.62 -16.50
CA LEU A 343 12.32 7.37 -15.47
C LEU A 343 13.63 7.96 -15.99
N LYS A 344 14.42 7.18 -16.72
CA LYS A 344 15.62 7.66 -17.41
C LYS A 344 15.29 8.79 -18.38
N GLY A 345 14.21 8.66 -19.13
CA GLY A 345 13.70 9.69 -20.06
C GLY A 345 13.25 10.98 -19.36
N ARG A 346 12.77 10.89 -18.11
CA ARG A 346 12.40 12.05 -17.27
C ARG A 346 13.62 12.71 -16.59
N GLY A 347 14.81 12.13 -16.70
CA GLY A 347 16.04 12.66 -16.13
C GLY A 347 16.34 12.18 -14.72
N CYS A 348 15.70 11.10 -14.27
CA CYS A 348 16.04 10.43 -13.02
C CYS A 348 17.50 9.94 -13.07
N ASN A 349 18.27 10.19 -12.00
CA ASN A 349 19.64 9.72 -11.86
C ASN A 349 19.64 8.26 -11.41
N VAL A 350 19.64 7.34 -12.38
CA VAL A 350 19.66 5.89 -12.12
C VAL A 350 21.09 5.43 -11.87
N ILE A 351 21.34 4.87 -10.70
CA ILE A 351 22.65 4.40 -10.21
C ILE A 351 22.63 2.88 -10.15
N GLU A 352 23.37 2.22 -11.03
CA GLU A 352 23.50 0.77 -11.07
C GLU A 352 24.52 0.28 -10.04
N ILE A 353 24.20 -0.77 -9.30
CA ILE A 353 25.10 -1.44 -8.36
C ILE A 353 25.54 -2.77 -8.99
N ALA A 354 26.75 -2.79 -9.53
CA ALA A 354 27.29 -3.95 -10.20
C ALA A 354 27.69 -5.08 -9.23
N ASP A 355 28.12 -4.72 -8.01
CA ASP A 355 28.49 -5.68 -6.95
C ASP A 355 27.69 -5.35 -5.70
N LYS A 356 26.78 -6.25 -5.30
CA LYS A 356 25.90 -6.12 -4.14
C LYS A 356 26.46 -6.77 -2.87
N SER A 357 27.66 -7.36 -2.93
CA SER A 357 28.23 -8.15 -1.84
C SER A 357 28.36 -7.42 -0.51
N GLU A 358 28.68 -6.11 -0.52
CA GLU A 358 28.73 -5.32 0.72
C GLU A 358 27.34 -5.05 1.31
N TRP A 359 26.31 -4.93 0.46
CA TRP A 359 24.93 -4.73 0.86
C TRP A 359 24.35 -6.01 1.48
N GLU A 360 24.57 -7.14 0.82
CA GLU A 360 24.20 -8.48 1.26
C GLU A 360 24.89 -8.80 2.58
N ALA A 361 26.21 -8.61 2.67
CA ALA A 361 26.99 -8.85 3.89
C ALA A 361 26.53 -8.00 5.08
N ALA A 362 26.11 -6.75 4.85
CA ALA A 362 25.58 -5.90 5.93
C ALA A 362 24.24 -6.39 6.43
N CYS A 363 23.42 -7.03 5.59
CA CYS A 363 22.09 -7.53 5.92
C CYS A 363 22.05 -8.98 6.40
N ALA A 364 23.07 -9.81 6.09
CA ALA A 364 23.13 -11.23 6.43
C ALA A 364 22.81 -11.55 7.91
N PRO A 365 23.27 -10.76 8.92
CA PRO A 365 22.93 -11.00 10.32
C PRO A 365 21.41 -10.95 10.61
N ILE A 366 20.62 -10.28 9.78
CA ILE A 366 19.17 -10.21 9.93
C ILE A 366 18.57 -11.58 9.59
N THR A 367 18.94 -12.15 8.45
CA THR A 367 18.49 -13.49 8.04
C THR A 367 18.91 -14.54 9.06
N GLU A 368 20.17 -14.49 9.57
CA GLU A 368 20.67 -15.39 10.60
C GLU A 368 19.85 -15.30 11.92
N GLU A 369 19.37 -14.11 12.29
CA GLU A 369 18.53 -13.93 13.49
C GLU A 369 17.19 -14.67 13.36
N TYR A 370 16.62 -14.72 12.15
CA TYR A 370 15.35 -15.38 11.87
C TYR A 370 15.49 -16.83 11.42
N ALA A 371 16.70 -17.28 11.06
CA ALA A 371 16.99 -18.68 10.73
C ALA A 371 17.01 -19.58 11.98
N THR A 372 15.88 -19.63 12.69
CA THR A 372 15.72 -20.42 13.94
C THR A 372 14.43 -21.20 13.92
N GLY A 373 14.39 -22.35 14.64
CA GLY A 373 13.19 -23.18 14.71
C GLY A 373 12.75 -23.67 13.33
N GLU A 374 11.47 -23.58 13.04
CA GLU A 374 10.87 -24.02 11.77
C GLU A 374 11.34 -23.17 10.57
N LEU A 375 11.64 -21.88 10.78
CA LEU A 375 12.10 -20.99 9.73
C LEU A 375 13.52 -21.31 9.24
N LYS A 376 14.32 -22.02 10.06
CA LYS A 376 15.68 -22.39 9.66
C LYS A 376 15.69 -23.31 8.44
N ASP A 377 14.85 -24.35 8.47
CA ASP A 377 14.79 -25.33 7.39
C ASP A 377 14.27 -24.75 6.06
N VAL A 378 13.64 -23.60 6.15
CA VAL A 378 13.13 -22.83 4.99
C VAL A 378 14.22 -21.95 4.38
N LEU A 379 15.11 -21.42 5.22
CA LEU A 379 16.17 -20.49 4.80
C LEU A 379 17.46 -21.20 4.38
N ASP A 380 17.65 -22.46 4.80
CA ASP A 380 18.75 -23.34 4.37
C ASP A 380 18.46 -23.98 3.00
#